data_fce721b0fd260c0561eacdaace28556f
#
_entry.id   fce721b0fd260c0561eacdaace28556f
#
_cell.length_a   1.000
_cell.length_b   1.000
_cell.length_c   1.000
_cell.angle_alpha   90.00
_cell.angle_beta   90.00
_cell.angle_gamma   90.00
#
_symmetry.space_group_name_H-M   'P 1'
#
loop_
_entity.id
_entity.type
_entity.pdbx_description
1 polymer ?
#
loop_
_entity_poly.entity_id
_entity_poly.type
_entity_poly.pdbx_seq_one_letter_code
_entity_poly.pdbx_strand_id
1 'polypeptide(L)'
;MARPKKYIIDTKQLSKLAKLGCTNKEMGDFFGCSADLLEKSYSEFLIKGRAEQKMRLRQLQWASAENGNVTMQIFLGKNMLGQQDKIEQNELEEPLIWSSD
;
A
#
# COMPACT_ATOMS: atom_id res chain seq x y z
N MET A 1 2.89 22.24 34.64
CA MET A 1 1.91 21.48 34.77
C MET A 1 1.70 20.75 33.59
N ALA A 2 1.49 19.67 33.78
CA ALA A 2 1.29 18.95 32.70
C ALA A 2 0.08 19.40 32.13
N ARG A 3 0.10 19.78 31.00
CA ARG A 3 -1.04 20.09 30.43
C ARG A 3 -1.70 18.92 30.08
N PRO A 4 -2.89 18.84 30.23
CA PRO A 4 -3.64 17.71 29.78
C PRO A 4 -3.45 17.64 28.31
N LYS A 5 -3.59 16.50 27.75
CA LYS A 5 -3.57 16.39 26.41
C LYS A 5 -4.58 17.21 25.81
N LYS A 6 -4.23 18.05 24.89
CA LYS A 6 -5.20 18.82 24.23
C LYS A 6 -5.91 18.02 23.25
N TYR A 7 -5.35 16.90 22.82
CA TYR A 7 -5.95 16.12 21.78
C TYR A 7 -6.41 14.83 22.34
N ILE A 8 -7.60 14.45 22.04
CA ILE A 8 -8.10 13.15 22.42
C ILE A 8 -8.08 12.34 21.17
N ILE A 9 -7.11 11.46 21.03
CA ILE A 9 -6.94 10.70 19.83
C ILE A 9 -7.38 9.28 20.06
N ASP A 10 -8.45 8.92 19.37
CA ASP A 10 -8.97 7.57 19.44
C ASP A 10 -8.05 6.73 18.55
N THR A 11 -7.30 5.85 19.17
CA THR A 11 -6.31 5.06 18.44
C THR A 11 -6.95 4.12 17.45
N LYS A 12 -8.17 3.66 17.72
CA LYS A 12 -8.85 2.82 16.77
C LYS A 12 -9.22 3.60 15.53
N GLN A 13 -9.67 4.82 15.71
CA GLN A 13 -10.01 5.67 14.59
C GLN A 13 -8.77 6.06 13.83
N LEU A 14 -7.68 6.30 14.54
CA LEU A 14 -6.42 6.64 13.91
C LEU A 14 -5.95 5.50 13.01
N SER A 15 -6.01 4.27 13.50
CA SER A 15 -5.64 3.12 12.69
C SER A 15 -6.53 2.97 11.47
N LYS A 16 -7.82 3.25 11.63
CA LYS A 16 -8.73 3.19 10.51
C LYS A 16 -8.40 4.20 9.45
N LEU A 17 -8.06 5.41 9.84
CA LEU A 17 -7.71 6.44 8.88
C LEU A 17 -6.41 6.09 8.18
N ALA A 18 -5.46 5.53 8.90
CA ALA A 18 -4.22 5.09 8.28
C ALA A 18 -4.49 3.98 7.29
N LYS A 19 -5.43 3.09 7.61
CA LYS A 19 -5.79 2.02 6.72
C LYS A 19 -6.42 2.54 5.45
N LEU A 20 -7.13 3.66 5.55
CA LEU A 20 -7.73 4.27 4.37
C LEU A 20 -6.71 5.01 3.52
N GLY A 21 -5.50 5.15 4.00
CA GLY A 21 -4.46 5.81 3.23
C GLY A 21 -4.29 7.28 3.52
N CYS A 22 -4.86 7.75 4.61
CA CYS A 22 -4.72 9.16 4.95
C CYS A 22 -3.27 9.46 5.29
N THR A 23 -2.83 10.66 4.93
CA THR A 23 -1.49 11.06 5.27
C THR A 23 -1.45 11.51 6.73
N ASN A 24 -0.26 11.59 7.28
CA ASN A 24 -0.12 12.04 8.65
C ASN A 24 -0.65 13.46 8.82
N LYS A 25 -0.48 14.29 7.80
CA LYS A 25 -1.00 15.64 7.88
C LYS A 25 -2.52 15.65 7.90
N GLU A 26 -3.13 14.82 7.06
CA GLU A 26 -4.59 14.76 7.04
C GLU A 26 -5.13 14.28 8.37
N MET A 27 -4.48 13.28 8.95
CA MET A 27 -4.93 12.77 10.22
C MET A 27 -4.69 13.80 11.34
N GLY A 28 -3.58 14.52 11.24
CA GLY A 28 -3.33 15.57 12.21
C GLY A 28 -4.39 16.65 12.13
N ASP A 29 -4.77 17.01 10.92
CA ASP A 29 -5.82 18.02 10.76
C ASP A 29 -7.15 17.52 11.32
N PHE A 30 -7.43 16.24 11.11
CA PHE A 30 -8.66 15.66 11.63
C PHE A 30 -8.71 15.68 13.16
N PHE A 31 -7.60 15.31 13.80
CA PHE A 31 -7.56 15.24 15.25
C PHE A 31 -7.15 16.56 15.90
N GLY A 32 -6.75 17.53 15.11
CA GLY A 32 -6.34 18.81 15.66
C GLY A 32 -4.96 18.80 16.25
N CYS A 33 -4.06 17.97 15.73
CA CYS A 33 -2.71 17.91 16.24
C CYS A 33 -1.73 17.90 15.07
N SER A 34 -0.45 17.90 15.37
CA SER A 34 0.55 17.95 14.33
C SER A 34 0.84 16.55 13.80
N ALA A 35 1.30 16.48 12.56
CA ALA A 35 1.71 15.21 12.01
C ALA A 35 2.88 14.65 12.81
N ASP A 36 3.73 15.53 13.28
CA ASP A 36 4.90 15.11 14.05
C ASP A 36 4.51 14.39 15.33
N LEU A 37 3.48 14.89 16.01
CA LEU A 37 3.01 14.24 17.21
C LEU A 37 2.53 12.82 16.89
N LEU A 38 1.80 12.67 15.80
CA LEU A 38 1.31 11.35 15.43
C LEU A 38 2.47 10.41 15.14
N GLU A 39 3.47 10.88 14.43
CA GLU A 39 4.61 10.04 14.10
C GLU A 39 5.41 9.65 15.33
N LYS A 40 5.54 10.55 16.26
CA LYS A 40 6.36 10.24 17.41
C LYS A 40 5.64 9.48 18.49
N SER A 41 4.39 9.77 18.71
CA SER A 41 3.67 9.18 19.82
C SER A 41 2.71 8.07 19.46
N TYR A 42 2.31 8.01 18.22
CA TYR A 42 1.31 7.04 17.80
C TYR A 42 1.76 6.21 16.62
N SER A 43 3.07 6.08 16.43
CA SER A 43 3.58 5.39 15.25
C SER A 43 3.10 3.96 15.12
N GLU A 44 2.93 3.26 16.25
CA GLU A 44 2.52 1.87 16.13
C GLU A 44 1.13 1.74 15.53
N PHE A 45 0.25 2.69 15.81
CA PHE A 45 -1.08 2.64 15.24
C PHE A 45 -1.07 3.00 13.77
N LEU A 46 -0.16 3.88 13.39
CA LEU A 46 -0.01 4.23 11.98
C LEU A 46 0.55 3.07 11.19
N ILE A 47 1.56 2.41 11.74
CA ILE A 47 2.16 1.28 11.06
C ILE A 47 1.17 0.15 10.90
N LYS A 48 0.41 -0.12 11.96
CA LYS A 48 -0.58 -1.18 11.90
C LYS A 48 -1.65 -0.87 10.86
N GLY A 49 -2.13 0.36 10.84
CA GLY A 49 -3.16 0.74 9.87
C GLY A 49 -2.68 0.62 8.45
N ARG A 50 -1.43 1.04 8.22
CA ARG A 50 -0.88 0.98 6.87
C ARG A 50 -0.59 -0.45 6.43
N ALA A 51 -0.21 -1.30 7.38
CA ALA A 51 -0.04 -2.71 7.06
C ALA A 51 -1.37 -3.33 6.67
N GLU A 52 -2.44 -2.98 7.40
CA GLU A 52 -3.75 -3.49 7.07
C GLU A 52 -4.23 -2.99 5.72
N GLN A 53 -3.88 -1.75 5.38
CA GLN A 53 -4.24 -1.21 4.09
C GLN A 53 -3.61 -2.03 2.97
N LYS A 54 -2.34 -2.35 3.11
CA LYS A 54 -1.65 -3.13 2.09
C LYS A 54 -2.24 -4.52 1.96
N MET A 55 -2.56 -5.13 3.09
CA MET A 55 -3.15 -6.46 3.05
C MET A 55 -4.51 -6.42 2.38
N ARG A 56 -5.30 -5.40 2.68
CA ARG A 56 -6.62 -5.31 2.08
C ARG A 56 -6.52 -5.09 0.58
N LEU A 57 -5.58 -4.25 0.16
CA LEU A 57 -5.39 -4.00 -1.26
C LEU A 57 -5.00 -5.29 -1.96
N ARG A 58 -4.09 -6.05 -1.37
CA ARG A 58 -3.70 -7.32 -1.96
C ARG A 58 -4.87 -8.27 -2.08
N GLN A 59 -5.72 -8.32 -1.06
CA GLN A 59 -6.90 -9.17 -1.12
C GLN A 59 -7.80 -8.79 -2.27
N LEU A 60 -8.00 -7.50 -2.47
CA LEU A 60 -8.86 -7.04 -3.55
C LEU A 60 -8.25 -7.33 -4.91
N GLN A 61 -6.94 -7.18 -5.01
CA GLN A 61 -6.25 -7.46 -6.27
C GLN A 61 -6.33 -8.94 -6.60
N TRP A 62 -6.09 -9.79 -5.61
CA TRP A 62 -6.16 -11.23 -5.84
C TRP A 62 -7.57 -11.65 -6.20
N ALA A 63 -8.56 -11.07 -5.52
CA ALA A 63 -9.95 -11.40 -5.85
C ALA A 63 -10.27 -11.01 -7.28
N SER A 64 -9.81 -9.85 -7.70
CA SER A 64 -10.05 -9.38 -9.05
C SER A 64 -9.39 -10.32 -10.06
N ALA A 65 -8.16 -10.71 -9.79
CA ALA A 65 -7.44 -11.61 -10.68
C ALA A 65 -8.13 -12.97 -10.75
N GLU A 66 -8.59 -13.46 -9.60
CA GLU A 66 -9.27 -14.75 -9.58
C GLU A 66 -10.58 -14.71 -10.34
N ASN A 67 -11.19 -13.55 -10.42
CA ASN A 67 -12.42 -13.41 -11.16
C ASN A 67 -12.21 -13.20 -12.66
N GLY A 68 -10.98 -13.32 -13.10
CA GLY A 68 -10.72 -13.28 -14.54
C GLY A 68 -10.18 -11.97 -15.08
N ASN A 69 -9.82 -11.05 -14.21
CA ASN A 69 -9.29 -9.77 -14.69
C ASN A 69 -7.85 -9.97 -15.16
N VAL A 70 -7.66 -10.02 -16.46
CA VAL A 70 -6.35 -10.30 -17.03
C VAL A 70 -5.36 -9.20 -16.71
N THR A 71 -5.80 -7.96 -16.73
CA THR A 71 -4.92 -6.85 -16.41
C THR A 71 -4.37 -7.00 -15.00
N MET A 72 -5.23 -7.40 -14.06
CA MET A 72 -4.78 -7.57 -12.70
C MET A 72 -3.87 -8.80 -12.57
N GLN A 73 -4.12 -9.85 -13.34
CA GLN A 73 -3.26 -11.01 -13.32
C GLN A 73 -1.85 -10.63 -13.78
N ILE A 74 -1.77 -9.80 -14.81
CA ILE A 74 -0.49 -9.35 -15.31
C ILE A 74 0.19 -8.46 -14.27
N PHE A 75 -0.57 -7.56 -13.68
CA PHE A 75 -0.03 -6.66 -12.67
C PHE A 75 0.55 -7.43 -11.49
N LEU A 76 -0.20 -8.41 -10.99
CA LEU A 76 0.27 -9.20 -9.86
C LEU A 76 1.47 -10.06 -10.24
N GLY A 77 1.48 -10.58 -11.45
CA GLY A 77 2.62 -11.36 -11.91
C GLY A 77 3.89 -10.51 -11.89
N LYS A 78 3.79 -9.29 -12.37
CA LYS A 78 4.96 -8.42 -12.39
C LYS A 78 5.39 -8.02 -11.00
N ASN A 79 4.46 -7.75 -10.14
CA ASN A 79 4.80 -7.21 -8.83
C ASN A 79 5.07 -8.25 -7.76
N MET A 80 4.45 -9.40 -7.87
CA MET A 80 4.64 -10.42 -6.85
C MET A 80 5.65 -11.47 -7.27
N LEU A 81 5.73 -11.73 -8.56
CA LEU A 81 6.59 -12.80 -9.05
C LEU A 81 7.75 -12.31 -9.90
N GLY A 82 7.84 -11.03 -10.09
CA GLY A 82 8.95 -10.49 -10.86
C GLY A 82 8.86 -10.71 -12.34
N GLN A 83 7.68 -11.02 -12.84
CA GLN A 83 7.53 -11.25 -14.28
C GLN A 83 7.68 -9.92 -15.00
N GLN A 84 8.18 -9.98 -16.20
CA GLN A 84 8.42 -8.78 -16.95
C GLN A 84 8.05 -8.99 -18.39
N ASP A 85 7.92 -7.88 -19.08
CA ASP A 85 7.65 -7.94 -20.50
C ASP A 85 8.93 -8.02 -21.28
N LYS A 86 9.98 -8.61 -20.71
CA LYS A 86 11.19 -8.64 -21.39
C LYS A 86 11.21 -9.50 -22.56
N ILE A 87 10.26 -10.36 -22.70
CA ILE A 87 10.21 -11.20 -23.86
C ILE A 87 10.27 -10.36 -25.10
N GLU A 88 9.57 -9.25 -25.09
CA GLU A 88 9.57 -8.41 -26.24
C GLU A 88 10.93 -7.84 -26.50
N GLN A 89 11.59 -7.45 -25.47
CA GLN A 89 12.88 -6.89 -25.63
C GLN A 89 13.86 -7.92 -26.11
N ASN A 90 13.76 -9.10 -25.58
CA ASN A 90 14.67 -10.13 -26.00
C ASN A 90 14.50 -10.47 -27.45
N GLU A 91 13.28 -10.51 -27.87
CA GLU A 91 13.04 -10.80 -29.24
C GLU A 91 13.63 -9.76 -30.13
N LEU A 92 13.57 -8.56 -29.70
CA LEU A 92 14.14 -7.53 -30.48
C LEU A 92 15.62 -7.65 -30.51
N GLU A 93 16.20 -8.13 -29.46
CA GLU A 93 17.57 -8.25 -29.41
C GLU A 93 18.08 -9.43 -30.10
N GLU A 94 17.41 -10.55 -30.02
CA GLU A 94 17.89 -11.65 -30.60
C GLU A 94 16.99 -12.22 -31.39
N PRO A 95 17.07 -12.12 -32.30
CA PRO A 95 16.18 -12.59 -33.08
C PRO A 95 16.28 -13.93 -33.10
N LEU A 96 16.21 -14.60 -32.63
CA LEU A 96 15.89 -15.52 -32.24
C LEU A 96 16.17 -16.57 -32.41
N ILE A 97 16.49 -16.98 -32.22
CA ILE A 97 16.67 -17.74 -32.03
C ILE A 97 16.21 -18.59 -31.59
N TRP A 98 15.94 -19.09 -31.78
CA TRP A 98 15.30 -19.75 -31.08
C TRP A 98 14.67 -20.34 -31.54
N SER A 99 14.87 -20.28 -32.00
CA SER A 99 14.20 -20.51 -32.04
C SER A 99 13.88 -20.97 -32.15
N SER A 100 14.02 -21.29 -32.62
CA SER A 100 13.56 -21.29 -32.33
C SER A 100 13.64 -21.44 -32.00
N ASP A 101 13.82 -21.76 -32.36
CA ASP A 101 13.64 -21.45 -31.73
C ASP A 101 13.73 -21.39 -31.55
#